data_d298a2c48e1aae6fdcec02655b1a6bdf
#
_entry.id   d298a2c48e1aae6fdcec02655b1a6bdf
#
_cell.length_a   1.000
_cell.length_b   1.000
_cell.length_c   1.000
_cell.angle_alpha   90.00
_cell.angle_beta   90.00
_cell.angle_gamma   90.00
#
_symmetry.space_group_name_H-M   'P 1'
#
loop_
_entity.id
_entity.type
_entity.pdbx_description
1 polymer ?
#
loop_
_entity_poly.entity_id
_entity_poly.type
_entity_poly.pdbx_seq_one_letter_code
_entity_poly.pdbx_strand_id
1 'polypeptide(L)'
;VTEDSIVIVGAGHAAVQLCASLVEAGQGSRVHLLGQEPELPYQRPPLSKSFLKKAEEPTQLLREASWFENSGVQLRLGQTVRAIDRQAKTVALEGAAVLPYGQLVLATGTRARTLPGWPSNAANVRLLRSAQDARELRAALSACRAVTVLGGGFIGLEVAATCAALGKAVTVLEVGQRLMGRAVSAALSAHVLEQHRAAGITIKLEAELGQPVLHEGRLLRLGTPAGAREVELLLLAIGAVPHIELAQAAGLACGDGVQVDDGMRTSDPHILAIGDCAQFPMGARRWRLESIQNAQDQARVAAATLLGGTAVYRPIPWFWSEQGAMRLQMVGLLDAGPIETLRRQGPQPGAFSLFHYQQSRLRCVESVNAPADYMVARKWLEAGLSPDPAQVVDAGIPLRSLQPSA
;
A
#
# COMPACT_ATOMS: atom_id res chain seq x y z
N VAL A 1 -3.70 31.87 -5.45
CA VAL A 1 -3.55 30.77 -6.43
C VAL A 1 -3.69 31.40 -7.81
N THR A 2 -2.73 31.18 -8.66
CA THR A 2 -2.68 31.74 -10.02
C THR A 2 -2.90 30.63 -11.04
N GLU A 3 -3.15 31.01 -12.30
CA GLU A 3 -3.24 30.04 -13.44
C GLU A 3 -1.96 29.23 -13.66
N ASP A 4 -0.86 29.60 -13.01
CA ASP A 4 0.43 28.91 -13.06
C ASP A 4 0.67 27.95 -11.87
N SER A 5 -0.32 27.82 -10.97
CA SER A 5 -0.21 27.00 -9.77
C SER A 5 -0.33 25.51 -10.05
N ILE A 6 0.41 24.72 -9.28
CA ILE A 6 0.31 23.25 -9.25
C ILE A 6 -0.49 22.86 -8.01
N VAL A 7 -1.71 22.39 -8.21
CA VAL A 7 -2.57 21.91 -7.12
C VAL A 7 -2.43 20.39 -6.99
N ILE A 8 -2.11 19.92 -5.80
CA ILE A 8 -1.95 18.48 -5.49
C ILE A 8 -3.05 18.09 -4.51
N VAL A 9 -3.89 17.12 -4.89
CA VAL A 9 -5.01 16.62 -4.07
C VAL A 9 -4.62 15.30 -3.42
N GLY A 10 -4.53 15.31 -2.09
CA GLY A 10 -4.03 14.22 -1.25
C GLY A 10 -2.64 14.54 -0.70
N ALA A 11 -2.38 14.22 0.58
CA ALA A 11 -1.14 14.54 1.29
C ALA A 11 -0.39 13.27 1.77
N GLY A 12 -0.42 12.21 0.96
CA GLY A 12 0.32 10.96 1.22
C GLY A 12 1.74 10.96 0.68
N HIS A 13 2.37 9.77 0.67
CA HIS A 13 3.76 9.57 0.23
C HIS A 13 4.04 10.11 -1.18
N ALA A 14 3.15 9.86 -2.14
CA ALA A 14 3.31 10.35 -3.52
C ALA A 14 3.31 11.87 -3.57
N ALA A 15 2.35 12.50 -2.91
CA ALA A 15 2.21 13.96 -2.90
C ALA A 15 3.41 14.65 -2.25
N VAL A 16 3.88 14.17 -1.10
CA VAL A 16 5.04 14.76 -0.40
C VAL A 16 6.32 14.57 -1.20
N GLN A 17 6.51 13.40 -1.85
CA GLN A 17 7.64 13.21 -2.74
C GLN A 17 7.58 14.13 -3.95
N LEU A 18 6.38 14.34 -4.53
CA LEU A 18 6.20 15.30 -5.63
C LEU A 18 6.55 16.72 -5.19
N CYS A 19 6.06 17.16 -4.03
CA CYS A 19 6.44 18.44 -3.45
C CYS A 19 7.96 18.56 -3.30
N ALA A 20 8.63 17.53 -2.77
CA ALA A 20 10.09 17.54 -2.61
C ALA A 20 10.81 17.70 -3.94
N SER A 21 10.42 16.94 -4.98
CA SER A 21 11.01 17.03 -6.31
C SER A 21 10.78 18.41 -6.97
N LEU A 22 9.61 19.02 -6.77
CA LEU A 22 9.33 20.36 -7.29
C LEU A 22 10.08 21.45 -6.51
N VAL A 23 10.26 21.29 -5.21
CA VAL A 23 11.08 22.21 -4.38
C VAL A 23 12.54 22.15 -4.80
N GLU A 24 13.10 20.96 -5.02
CA GLU A 24 14.46 20.77 -5.55
C GLU A 24 14.66 21.46 -6.90
N ALA A 25 13.61 21.55 -7.72
CA ALA A 25 13.59 22.27 -8.99
C ALA A 25 13.25 23.77 -8.86
N GLY A 26 13.19 24.33 -7.66
CA GLY A 26 12.88 25.75 -7.42
C GLY A 26 11.43 26.15 -7.65
N GLN A 27 10.49 25.18 -7.66
CA GLN A 27 9.05 25.42 -7.95
C GLN A 27 8.17 25.40 -6.70
N GLY A 28 8.72 25.39 -5.50
CA GLY A 28 7.95 25.22 -4.25
C GLY A 28 6.83 26.23 -4.07
N SER A 29 7.05 27.50 -4.41
CA SER A 29 6.06 28.58 -4.28
C SER A 29 4.81 28.44 -5.19
N ARG A 30 4.89 27.61 -6.24
CA ARG A 30 3.76 27.28 -7.12
C ARG A 30 2.87 26.17 -6.59
N VAL A 31 3.32 25.43 -5.57
CA VAL A 31 2.70 24.19 -5.10
C VAL A 31 1.67 24.46 -4.01
N HIS A 32 0.43 24.01 -4.22
CA HIS A 32 -0.63 23.96 -3.22
C HIS A 32 -0.96 22.50 -2.90
N LEU A 33 -0.58 22.03 -1.73
CA LEU A 33 -0.83 20.68 -1.25
C LEU A 33 -2.09 20.64 -0.37
N LEU A 34 -3.11 19.90 -0.82
CA LEU A 34 -4.40 19.76 -0.14
C LEU A 34 -4.49 18.39 0.54
N GLY A 35 -4.61 18.37 1.86
CA GLY A 35 -4.80 17.16 2.66
C GLY A 35 -6.18 17.13 3.31
N GLN A 36 -6.91 16.03 3.18
CA GLN A 36 -8.18 15.83 3.87
C GLN A 36 -8.01 15.63 5.38
N GLU A 37 -6.96 14.93 5.77
CA GLU A 37 -6.62 14.71 7.18
C GLU A 37 -6.08 16.01 7.80
N PRO A 38 -6.38 16.31 9.07
CA PRO A 38 -5.89 17.53 9.74
C PRO A 38 -4.43 17.42 10.18
N GLU A 39 -3.86 16.22 10.20
CA GLU A 39 -2.48 15.97 10.58
C GLU A 39 -1.49 16.29 9.47
N LEU A 40 -0.26 16.67 9.85
CA LEU A 40 0.87 16.74 8.92
C LEU A 40 1.06 15.39 8.20
N PRO A 41 1.51 15.38 6.94
CA PRO A 41 1.74 14.15 6.20
C PRO A 41 2.68 13.17 6.93
N TYR A 42 2.26 11.93 7.08
CA TYR A 42 2.93 10.90 7.89
C TYR A 42 3.09 9.57 7.16
N GLN A 43 3.96 8.72 7.68
CA GLN A 43 4.21 7.36 7.21
C GLN A 43 3.08 6.42 7.64
N ARG A 44 2.44 5.72 6.69
CA ARG A 44 1.36 4.79 6.97
C ARG A 44 1.83 3.40 7.48
N PRO A 45 3.00 2.84 7.08
CA PRO A 45 3.40 1.51 7.52
C PRO A 45 3.51 1.32 9.05
N PRO A 46 3.87 2.31 9.87
CA PRO A 46 3.88 2.15 11.32
C PRO A 46 2.50 1.93 11.94
N LEU A 47 1.40 2.34 11.26
CA LEU A 47 0.05 2.30 11.80
C LEU A 47 -0.44 0.89 12.16
N SER A 48 0.02 -0.16 11.46
CA SER A 48 -0.29 -1.57 11.74
C SER A 48 0.69 -2.22 12.74
N LYS A 49 1.75 -1.53 13.14
CA LYS A 49 2.91 -2.08 13.88
C LYS A 49 3.18 -1.31 15.18
N SER A 50 4.24 -0.48 15.18
CA SER A 50 4.72 0.25 16.37
C SER A 50 3.65 1.17 16.94
N PHE A 51 2.88 1.84 16.10
CA PHE A 51 1.82 2.75 16.53
C PHE A 51 0.73 2.07 17.37
N LEU A 52 0.40 0.79 17.07
CA LEU A 52 -0.56 0.03 17.88
C LEU A 52 0.03 -0.51 19.18
N LYS A 53 1.34 -0.76 19.21
CA LYS A 53 2.01 -1.39 20.36
C LYS A 53 2.23 -0.42 21.52
N LYS A 54 2.46 0.86 21.22
CA LYS A 54 2.82 1.86 22.22
C LYS A 54 1.71 2.92 22.35
N ALA A 55 1.23 3.15 23.57
CA ALA A 55 0.08 4.03 23.81
C ALA A 55 0.29 5.47 23.33
N GLU A 56 1.51 5.98 23.43
CA GLU A 56 1.86 7.38 23.12
C GLU A 56 2.77 7.52 21.89
N GLU A 57 2.85 6.47 21.05
CA GLU A 57 3.65 6.57 19.81
C GLU A 57 3.04 7.63 18.88
N PRO A 58 3.77 8.69 18.53
CA PRO A 58 3.29 9.69 17.59
C PRO A 58 3.33 9.13 16.16
N THR A 59 2.63 9.78 15.25
CA THR A 59 2.78 9.50 13.82
C THR A 59 4.19 9.93 13.37
N GLN A 60 4.83 9.09 12.56
CA GLN A 60 6.13 9.41 11.97
C GLN A 60 5.91 10.32 10.78
N LEU A 61 6.31 11.58 10.87
CA LEU A 61 6.09 12.57 9.81
C LEU A 61 6.92 12.25 8.57
N LEU A 62 6.38 12.54 7.38
CA LEU A 62 7.10 12.51 6.11
C LEU A 62 8.02 13.73 5.97
N ARG A 63 7.58 14.87 6.46
CA ARG A 63 8.32 16.13 6.59
C ARG A 63 7.80 16.91 7.81
N GLU A 64 8.69 17.62 8.48
CA GLU A 64 8.34 18.52 9.57
C GLU A 64 7.60 19.77 9.05
N ALA A 65 6.85 20.44 9.92
CA ALA A 65 6.12 21.66 9.56
C ALA A 65 7.04 22.75 8.97
N SER A 66 8.21 22.94 9.59
CA SER A 66 9.22 23.88 9.14
C SER A 66 9.72 23.64 7.72
N TRP A 67 9.69 22.37 7.24
CA TRP A 67 10.05 22.08 5.84
C TRP A 67 9.04 22.73 4.87
N PHE A 68 7.74 22.61 5.14
CA PHE A 68 6.70 23.21 4.30
C PHE A 68 6.79 24.73 4.33
N GLU A 69 7.01 25.34 5.51
CA GLU A 69 7.17 26.78 5.68
C GLU A 69 8.36 27.33 4.88
N ASN A 70 9.51 26.64 4.96
CA ASN A 70 10.75 27.08 4.30
C ASN A 70 10.79 26.76 2.79
N SER A 71 10.00 25.78 2.33
CA SER A 71 9.99 25.34 0.92
C SER A 71 9.11 26.21 0.00
N GLY A 72 8.28 27.08 0.56
CA GLY A 72 7.28 27.86 -0.16
C GLY A 72 6.01 27.07 -0.53
N VAL A 73 5.94 25.77 -0.22
CA VAL A 73 4.76 24.93 -0.48
C VAL A 73 3.60 25.39 0.41
N GLN A 74 2.47 25.69 -0.21
CA GLN A 74 1.25 26.08 0.50
C GLN A 74 0.51 24.82 0.96
N LEU A 75 0.78 24.39 2.20
CA LEU A 75 0.12 23.24 2.81
C LEU A 75 -1.26 23.62 3.38
N ARG A 76 -2.31 22.92 2.98
CA ARG A 76 -3.69 23.09 3.45
C ARG A 76 -4.25 21.75 3.93
N LEU A 77 -4.27 21.58 5.24
CA LEU A 77 -4.79 20.38 5.91
C LEU A 77 -6.27 20.55 6.28
N GLY A 78 -6.97 19.44 6.50
CA GLY A 78 -8.41 19.43 6.77
C GLY A 78 -9.26 19.93 5.59
N GLN A 79 -8.74 19.88 4.37
CA GLN A 79 -9.40 20.35 3.16
C GLN A 79 -9.83 19.21 2.25
N THR A 80 -11.13 19.03 2.09
CA THR A 80 -11.67 18.03 1.16
C THR A 80 -12.01 18.70 -0.18
N VAL A 81 -11.43 18.17 -1.25
CA VAL A 81 -11.83 18.54 -2.63
C VAL A 81 -13.11 17.77 -2.99
N ARG A 82 -14.13 18.49 -3.45
CA ARG A 82 -15.46 17.95 -3.78
C ARG A 82 -15.71 17.80 -5.27
N ALA A 83 -15.12 18.66 -6.08
CA ALA A 83 -15.30 18.63 -7.53
C ALA A 83 -14.09 19.22 -8.27
N ILE A 84 -13.95 18.84 -9.53
CA ILE A 84 -12.98 19.38 -10.48
C ILE A 84 -13.76 19.90 -11.68
N ASP A 85 -13.59 21.20 -11.99
CA ASP A 85 -14.04 21.77 -13.25
C ASP A 85 -12.84 21.86 -14.21
N ARG A 86 -12.84 21.02 -15.22
CA ARG A 86 -11.75 20.93 -16.21
C ARG A 86 -11.75 22.09 -17.20
N GLN A 87 -12.91 22.67 -17.48
CA GLN A 87 -13.01 23.81 -18.41
C GLN A 87 -12.55 25.10 -17.76
N ALA A 88 -13.02 25.35 -16.53
CA ALA A 88 -12.59 26.50 -15.73
C ALA A 88 -11.21 26.30 -15.09
N LYS A 89 -10.63 25.07 -15.14
CA LYS A 89 -9.40 24.69 -14.44
C LYS A 89 -9.44 25.04 -12.96
N THR A 90 -10.47 24.58 -12.25
CA THR A 90 -10.64 24.84 -10.83
C THR A 90 -10.96 23.57 -10.05
N VAL A 91 -10.62 23.57 -8.76
CA VAL A 91 -11.09 22.57 -7.80
C VAL A 91 -11.98 23.26 -6.76
N ALA A 92 -13.15 22.66 -6.49
CA ALA A 92 -14.05 23.12 -5.43
C ALA A 92 -13.72 22.37 -4.13
N LEU A 93 -13.54 23.14 -3.04
CA LEU A 93 -13.33 22.61 -1.70
C LEU A 93 -14.65 22.48 -0.94
N GLU A 94 -14.67 21.68 0.09
CA GLU A 94 -15.73 21.70 1.09
C GLU A 94 -15.82 23.10 1.72
N GLY A 95 -17.04 23.66 1.89
CA GLY A 95 -17.21 25.04 2.36
C GLY A 95 -17.19 26.11 1.25
N ALA A 96 -17.36 25.70 -0.02
CA ALA A 96 -17.56 26.57 -1.19
C ALA A 96 -16.34 27.39 -1.68
N ALA A 97 -15.15 27.20 -1.12
CA ALA A 97 -13.94 27.81 -1.67
C ALA A 97 -13.53 27.13 -2.98
N VAL A 98 -13.11 27.92 -3.96
CA VAL A 98 -12.65 27.45 -5.28
C VAL A 98 -11.20 27.87 -5.49
N LEU A 99 -10.36 26.92 -5.95
CA LEU A 99 -8.95 27.16 -6.24
C LEU A 99 -8.69 26.93 -7.74
N PRO A 100 -8.17 27.91 -8.47
CA PRO A 100 -7.70 27.70 -9.84
C PRO A 100 -6.40 26.89 -9.87
N TYR A 101 -6.13 26.22 -11.00
CA TYR A 101 -4.87 25.50 -11.23
C TYR A 101 -4.39 25.66 -12.68
N GLY A 102 -3.08 25.73 -12.87
CA GLY A 102 -2.46 25.50 -14.18
C GLY A 102 -2.27 24.03 -14.44
N GLN A 103 -1.84 23.31 -13.40
CA GLN A 103 -1.69 21.85 -13.40
C GLN A 103 -2.32 21.25 -12.14
N LEU A 104 -3.01 20.14 -12.27
CA LEU A 104 -3.64 19.41 -11.17
C LEU A 104 -3.01 18.02 -11.05
N VAL A 105 -2.72 17.58 -9.82
CA VAL A 105 -2.21 16.23 -9.57
C VAL A 105 -3.11 15.52 -8.57
N LEU A 106 -3.68 14.40 -8.99
CA LEU A 106 -4.47 13.52 -8.14
C LEU A 106 -3.54 12.52 -7.44
N ALA A 107 -3.35 12.69 -6.14
CA ALA A 107 -2.60 11.80 -5.27
C ALA A 107 -3.50 11.25 -4.14
N THR A 108 -4.75 10.96 -4.50
CA THR A 108 -5.85 10.63 -3.58
C THR A 108 -5.71 9.27 -2.91
N GLY A 109 -4.84 8.40 -3.43
CA GLY A 109 -4.54 7.10 -2.83
C GLY A 109 -5.73 6.15 -2.83
N THR A 110 -5.89 5.42 -1.72
CA THR A 110 -6.92 4.39 -1.54
C THR A 110 -7.61 4.53 -0.19
N ARG A 111 -8.82 3.98 -0.08
CA ARG A 111 -9.54 3.76 1.18
C ARG A 111 -9.64 2.27 1.51
N ALA A 112 -9.84 1.93 2.77
CA ALA A 112 -10.11 0.56 3.16
C ALA A 112 -11.41 0.07 2.50
N ARG A 113 -11.39 -1.18 2.01
CA ARG A 113 -12.57 -1.83 1.44
C ARG A 113 -13.53 -2.24 2.54
N THR A 114 -14.81 -1.99 2.33
CA THR A 114 -15.91 -2.48 3.16
C THR A 114 -16.72 -3.52 2.40
N LEU A 115 -17.50 -4.32 3.12
CA LEU A 115 -18.43 -5.27 2.52
C LEU A 115 -19.83 -4.64 2.42
N PRO A 116 -20.48 -4.69 1.26
CA PRO A 116 -21.86 -4.22 1.13
C PRO A 116 -22.79 -4.93 2.13
N GLY A 117 -23.63 -4.16 2.82
CA GLY A 117 -24.54 -4.71 3.84
C GLY A 117 -23.89 -5.12 5.16
N TRP A 118 -22.57 -4.96 5.32
CA TRP A 118 -21.88 -5.23 6.58
C TRP A 118 -21.78 -3.98 7.45
N PRO A 119 -21.84 -4.13 8.78
CA PRO A 119 -21.88 -3.02 9.72
C PRO A 119 -20.49 -2.42 9.94
N SER A 120 -19.91 -1.81 8.92
CA SER A 120 -18.60 -1.16 9.01
C SER A 120 -18.53 0.00 10.02
N ASN A 121 -19.68 0.53 10.40
CA ASN A 121 -19.87 1.60 11.39
C ASN A 121 -20.25 1.08 12.79
N ALA A 122 -20.31 -0.23 13.01
CA ALA A 122 -20.59 -0.78 14.34
C ALA A 122 -19.48 -0.41 15.34
N ALA A 123 -19.87 -0.21 16.61
CA ALA A 123 -18.98 0.31 17.67
C ALA A 123 -17.73 -0.56 17.94
N ASN A 124 -17.71 -1.82 17.53
CA ASN A 124 -16.57 -2.74 17.64
C ASN A 124 -16.06 -3.26 16.30
N VAL A 125 -16.39 -2.60 15.20
CA VAL A 125 -15.81 -2.85 13.88
C VAL A 125 -14.83 -1.73 13.55
N ARG A 126 -13.65 -2.09 13.09
CA ARG A 126 -12.58 -1.14 12.76
C ARG A 126 -12.04 -1.39 11.36
N LEU A 127 -11.61 -0.32 10.74
CA LEU A 127 -10.80 -0.29 9.54
C LEU A 127 -9.39 0.17 9.92
N LEU A 128 -8.43 0.09 9.01
CA LEU A 128 -7.10 0.65 9.23
C LEU A 128 -6.56 1.22 7.93
N ARG A 129 -6.58 2.55 7.82
CA ARG A 129 -5.98 3.28 6.71
C ARG A 129 -5.34 4.61 7.17
N SER A 130 -6.00 5.34 8.06
CA SER A 130 -5.58 6.65 8.57
C SER A 130 -5.01 6.57 9.98
N ALA A 131 -4.37 7.65 10.43
CA ALA A 131 -3.93 7.80 11.82
C ALA A 131 -5.12 7.77 12.79
N GLN A 132 -6.26 8.31 12.39
CA GLN A 132 -7.49 8.27 13.18
C GLN A 132 -7.98 6.83 13.35
N ASP A 133 -8.05 6.04 12.26
CA ASP A 133 -8.39 4.62 12.34
C ASP A 133 -7.45 3.87 13.30
N ALA A 134 -6.15 4.17 13.24
CA ALA A 134 -5.17 3.53 14.09
C ALA A 134 -5.34 3.91 15.58
N ARG A 135 -5.69 5.16 15.89
CA ARG A 135 -6.02 5.60 17.27
C ARG A 135 -7.25 4.88 17.78
N GLU A 136 -8.30 4.80 16.97
CA GLU A 136 -9.53 4.10 17.32
C GLU A 136 -9.32 2.59 17.52
N LEU A 137 -8.53 1.98 16.64
CA LEU A 137 -8.16 0.57 16.76
C LEU A 137 -7.32 0.34 18.04
N ARG A 138 -6.34 1.19 18.32
CA ARG A 138 -5.50 1.12 19.55
C ARG A 138 -6.35 1.25 20.81
N ALA A 139 -7.29 2.19 20.85
CA ALA A 139 -8.23 2.35 21.94
C ALA A 139 -9.12 1.12 22.12
N ALA A 140 -9.66 0.55 21.03
CA ALA A 140 -10.46 -0.66 21.06
C ALA A 140 -9.66 -1.88 21.53
N LEU A 141 -8.39 -1.99 21.15
CA LEU A 141 -7.49 -3.06 21.58
C LEU A 141 -7.24 -3.06 23.09
N SER A 142 -7.21 -1.90 23.73
CA SER A 142 -7.03 -1.81 25.18
C SER A 142 -8.24 -2.41 25.96
N ALA A 143 -9.42 -2.36 25.37
CA ALA A 143 -10.67 -2.79 25.98
C ALA A 143 -11.11 -4.23 25.62
N CYS A 144 -10.41 -4.94 24.74
CA CYS A 144 -10.76 -6.29 24.32
C CYS A 144 -9.71 -7.34 24.70
N ARG A 145 -10.11 -8.60 24.77
CA ARG A 145 -9.23 -9.75 24.95
C ARG A 145 -9.03 -10.54 23.66
N ALA A 146 -10.01 -10.49 22.78
CA ALA A 146 -10.01 -11.23 21.52
C ALA A 146 -10.24 -10.31 20.32
N VAL A 147 -9.51 -10.57 19.25
CA VAL A 147 -9.58 -9.82 17.97
C VAL A 147 -9.87 -10.80 16.85
N THR A 148 -10.89 -10.51 16.07
CA THR A 148 -11.12 -11.18 14.79
C THR A 148 -10.67 -10.27 13.67
N VAL A 149 -9.80 -10.78 12.81
CA VAL A 149 -9.31 -10.07 11.59
C VAL A 149 -9.97 -10.74 10.39
N LEU A 150 -10.71 -9.98 9.61
CA LEU A 150 -11.26 -10.44 8.34
C LEU A 150 -10.35 -9.99 7.20
N GLY A 151 -9.72 -10.96 6.54
CA GLY A 151 -8.76 -10.80 5.47
C GLY A 151 -7.33 -11.17 5.88
N GLY A 152 -6.76 -12.14 5.16
CA GLY A 152 -5.38 -12.65 5.31
C GLY A 152 -4.38 -11.98 4.36
N GLY A 153 -4.57 -10.68 4.05
CA GLY A 153 -3.61 -9.85 3.33
C GLY A 153 -2.53 -9.27 4.24
N PHE A 154 -1.60 -8.49 3.68
CA PHE A 154 -0.46 -7.93 4.42
C PHE A 154 -0.88 -7.17 5.68
N ILE A 155 -1.79 -6.20 5.57
CA ILE A 155 -2.22 -5.36 6.70
C ILE A 155 -2.92 -6.21 7.79
N GLY A 156 -3.81 -7.12 7.37
CA GLY A 156 -4.49 -8.01 8.31
C GLY A 156 -3.52 -8.86 9.11
N LEU A 157 -2.50 -9.43 8.46
CA LEU A 157 -1.48 -10.25 9.10
C LEU A 157 -0.50 -9.44 9.97
N GLU A 158 -0.15 -8.21 9.56
CA GLU A 158 0.65 -7.30 10.40
C GLU A 158 -0.08 -6.94 11.70
N VAL A 159 -1.38 -6.60 11.61
CA VAL A 159 -2.19 -6.32 12.80
C VAL A 159 -2.39 -7.59 13.63
N ALA A 160 -2.65 -8.74 13.01
CA ALA A 160 -2.77 -10.02 13.71
C ALA A 160 -1.51 -10.34 14.53
N ALA A 161 -0.33 -10.21 13.93
CA ALA A 161 0.95 -10.38 14.61
C ALA A 161 1.15 -9.35 15.74
N THR A 162 0.77 -8.10 15.51
CA THR A 162 0.83 -7.04 16.52
C THR A 162 -0.09 -7.33 17.71
N CYS A 163 -1.35 -7.75 17.44
CA CYS A 163 -2.31 -8.11 18.49
C CYS A 163 -1.85 -9.34 19.30
N ALA A 164 -1.30 -10.37 18.64
CA ALA A 164 -0.75 -11.53 19.33
C ALA A 164 0.42 -11.13 20.24
N ALA A 165 1.31 -10.25 19.79
CA ALA A 165 2.40 -9.72 20.61
C ALA A 165 1.91 -8.86 21.80
N LEU A 166 0.69 -8.29 21.73
CA LEU A 166 0.00 -7.62 22.83
C LEU A 166 -0.78 -8.60 23.75
N GLY A 167 -0.62 -9.90 23.57
CA GLY A 167 -1.27 -10.93 24.38
C GLY A 167 -2.78 -11.14 24.08
N LYS A 168 -3.27 -10.68 22.92
CA LYS A 168 -4.66 -10.87 22.52
C LYS A 168 -4.86 -12.25 21.88
N ALA A 169 -6.02 -12.86 22.11
CA ALA A 169 -6.46 -14.02 21.33
C ALA A 169 -6.85 -13.56 19.92
N VAL A 170 -6.14 -14.05 18.91
CA VAL A 170 -6.33 -13.58 17.53
C VAL A 170 -6.87 -14.68 16.64
N THR A 171 -7.90 -14.36 15.87
CA THR A 171 -8.38 -15.21 14.78
C THR A 171 -8.40 -14.43 13.48
N VAL A 172 -7.76 -14.98 12.45
CA VAL A 172 -7.82 -14.47 11.08
C VAL A 172 -8.79 -15.34 10.28
N LEU A 173 -9.75 -14.69 9.62
CA LEU A 173 -10.69 -15.32 8.68
C LEU A 173 -10.30 -14.87 7.26
N GLU A 174 -9.86 -15.81 6.42
CA GLU A 174 -9.52 -15.57 5.02
C GLU A 174 -10.46 -16.40 4.13
N VAL A 175 -11.16 -15.75 3.21
CA VAL A 175 -12.10 -16.41 2.30
C VAL A 175 -11.40 -17.18 1.19
N GLY A 176 -10.15 -16.81 0.88
CA GLY A 176 -9.33 -17.50 -0.10
C GLY A 176 -8.70 -18.77 0.45
N GLN A 177 -8.17 -19.59 -0.47
CA GLN A 177 -7.49 -20.86 -0.15
C GLN A 177 -6.13 -20.66 0.51
N ARG A 178 -5.56 -19.46 0.45
CA ARG A 178 -4.24 -19.15 1.02
C ARG A 178 -4.10 -17.67 1.41
N LEU A 179 -3.21 -17.40 2.36
CA LEU A 179 -2.87 -16.05 2.77
C LEU A 179 -2.18 -15.29 1.64
N MET A 180 -2.43 -13.97 1.56
CA MET A 180 -1.81 -13.07 0.55
C MET A 180 -1.93 -13.59 -0.89
N GLY A 181 -2.98 -14.34 -1.20
CA GLY A 181 -3.13 -15.19 -2.39
C GLY A 181 -2.93 -14.50 -3.73
N ARG A 182 -3.09 -13.17 -3.79
CA ARG A 182 -2.92 -12.37 -5.01
C ARG A 182 -1.53 -11.73 -5.14
N ALA A 183 -0.71 -11.79 -4.09
CA ALA A 183 0.49 -10.97 -3.99
C ALA A 183 1.78 -11.76 -3.87
N VAL A 184 1.71 -13.02 -3.39
CA VAL A 184 2.91 -13.83 -3.16
C VAL A 184 2.73 -15.25 -3.70
N SER A 185 3.84 -15.98 -3.84
CA SER A 185 3.83 -17.40 -4.25
C SER A 185 3.11 -18.29 -3.23
N ALA A 186 2.68 -19.48 -3.67
CA ALA A 186 2.09 -20.47 -2.79
C ALA A 186 3.09 -20.93 -1.70
N ALA A 187 4.37 -21.02 -2.05
CA ALA A 187 5.44 -21.42 -1.13
C ALA A 187 5.64 -20.38 -0.01
N LEU A 188 5.68 -19.10 -0.33
CA LEU A 188 5.77 -18.04 0.69
C LEU A 188 4.50 -17.99 1.54
N SER A 189 3.32 -18.09 0.92
CA SER A 189 2.03 -18.11 1.61
C SER A 189 1.95 -19.24 2.64
N ALA A 190 2.39 -20.47 2.28
CA ALA A 190 2.41 -21.62 3.18
C ALA A 190 3.35 -21.40 4.38
N HIS A 191 4.55 -20.84 4.13
CA HIS A 191 5.49 -20.51 5.20
C HIS A 191 4.88 -19.48 6.17
N VAL A 192 4.28 -18.41 5.67
CA VAL A 192 3.65 -17.37 6.49
C VAL A 192 2.50 -17.94 7.32
N LEU A 193 1.68 -18.83 6.74
CA LEU A 193 0.60 -19.52 7.46
C LEU A 193 1.15 -20.31 8.64
N GLU A 194 2.21 -21.09 8.41
CA GLU A 194 2.86 -21.89 9.46
C GLU A 194 3.41 -21.02 10.59
N GLN A 195 4.11 -19.94 10.26
CA GLN A 195 4.71 -19.03 11.25
C GLN A 195 3.65 -18.31 12.10
N HIS A 196 2.56 -17.86 11.50
CA HIS A 196 1.46 -17.24 12.25
C HIS A 196 0.76 -18.25 13.17
N ARG A 197 0.55 -19.48 12.72
CA ARG A 197 0.00 -20.57 13.58
C ARG A 197 0.94 -20.90 14.72
N ALA A 198 2.23 -21.01 14.47
CA ALA A 198 3.25 -21.23 15.49
C ALA A 198 3.30 -20.06 16.52
N ALA A 199 2.97 -18.84 16.11
CA ALA A 199 2.81 -17.70 17.01
C ALA A 199 1.47 -17.68 17.77
N GLY A 200 0.66 -18.74 17.72
CA GLY A 200 -0.60 -18.86 18.44
C GLY A 200 -1.81 -18.18 17.77
N ILE A 201 -1.67 -17.73 16.53
CA ILE A 201 -2.77 -17.11 15.79
C ILE A 201 -3.62 -18.19 15.13
N THR A 202 -4.92 -18.20 15.43
CA THR A 202 -5.87 -19.09 14.74
C THR A 202 -6.15 -18.56 13.35
N ILE A 203 -5.81 -19.33 12.31
CA ILE A 203 -6.09 -18.96 10.91
C ILE A 203 -7.04 -19.96 10.28
N LYS A 204 -8.17 -19.43 9.78
CA LYS A 204 -9.18 -20.17 9.02
C LYS A 204 -9.13 -19.68 7.57
N LEU A 205 -8.69 -20.54 6.68
CA LEU A 205 -8.76 -20.36 5.23
C LEU A 205 -10.13 -20.84 4.74
N GLU A 206 -10.52 -20.42 3.54
CA GLU A 206 -11.82 -20.75 2.93
C GLU A 206 -12.98 -20.46 3.88
N ALA A 207 -12.82 -19.36 4.65
CA ALA A 207 -13.81 -19.00 5.66
C ALA A 207 -15.11 -18.56 5.00
N GLU A 208 -16.14 -19.32 5.21
CA GLU A 208 -17.50 -18.94 4.83
C GLU A 208 -18.07 -17.96 5.87
N LEU A 209 -18.53 -16.81 5.39
CA LEU A 209 -19.05 -15.75 6.21
C LEU A 209 -20.58 -15.67 6.03
N GLY A 210 -21.31 -15.94 7.09
CA GLY A 210 -22.74 -15.70 7.15
C GLY A 210 -23.08 -14.26 7.54
N GLN A 211 -24.37 -14.01 7.76
CA GLN A 211 -24.84 -12.67 8.12
C GLN A 211 -24.31 -12.22 9.49
N PRO A 212 -23.89 -10.96 9.61
CA PRO A 212 -23.52 -10.37 10.90
C PRO A 212 -24.78 -10.18 11.78
N VAL A 213 -24.66 -10.49 13.05
CA VAL A 213 -25.72 -10.27 14.06
C VAL A 213 -25.33 -9.04 14.89
N LEU A 214 -26.17 -8.02 14.82
CA LEU A 214 -26.02 -6.76 15.54
C LEU A 214 -26.98 -6.68 16.72
N HIS A 215 -26.54 -6.04 17.79
CA HIS A 215 -27.35 -5.62 18.91
C HIS A 215 -26.86 -4.28 19.44
N GLU A 216 -27.74 -3.31 19.59
CA GLU A 216 -27.46 -1.95 20.10
C GLU A 216 -26.23 -1.30 19.40
N GLY A 217 -26.12 -1.42 18.07
CA GLY A 217 -25.02 -0.82 17.29
C GLY A 217 -23.66 -1.53 17.42
N ARG A 218 -23.63 -2.72 18.05
CA ARG A 218 -22.42 -3.57 18.15
C ARG A 218 -22.61 -4.86 17.35
N LEU A 219 -21.54 -5.32 16.73
CA LEU A 219 -21.47 -6.65 16.13
C LEU A 219 -21.25 -7.69 17.24
N LEU A 220 -22.24 -8.55 17.48
CA LEU A 220 -22.13 -9.61 18.49
C LEU A 220 -21.54 -10.89 17.91
N ARG A 221 -22.01 -11.29 16.73
CA ARG A 221 -21.65 -12.58 16.13
C ARG A 221 -21.50 -12.48 14.63
N LEU A 222 -20.60 -13.31 14.11
CA LEU A 222 -20.50 -13.64 12.69
C LEU A 222 -21.06 -15.05 12.48
N GLY A 223 -22.00 -15.18 11.55
CA GLY A 223 -22.44 -16.49 11.10
C GLY A 223 -21.27 -17.25 10.44
N THR A 224 -21.17 -18.54 10.72
CA THR A 224 -20.28 -19.46 10.01
C THR A 224 -20.98 -20.80 9.86
N PRO A 225 -20.59 -21.70 8.94
CA PRO A 225 -21.19 -23.03 8.82
C PRO A 225 -21.11 -23.85 10.11
N ALA A 226 -20.09 -23.61 10.93
CA ALA A 226 -19.91 -24.26 12.23
C ALA A 226 -20.70 -23.62 13.38
N GLY A 227 -21.62 -22.67 13.08
CA GLY A 227 -22.40 -21.89 14.04
C GLY A 227 -21.95 -20.42 14.10
N ALA A 228 -22.54 -19.65 15.02
CA ALA A 228 -22.23 -18.25 15.19
C ALA A 228 -20.99 -18.06 16.05
N ARG A 229 -20.04 -17.24 15.57
CA ARG A 229 -18.82 -16.86 16.30
C ARG A 229 -19.02 -15.52 16.99
N GLU A 230 -18.76 -15.45 18.27
CA GLU A 230 -18.75 -14.19 19.02
C GLU A 230 -17.60 -13.29 18.61
N VAL A 231 -17.84 -11.97 18.61
CA VAL A 231 -16.90 -10.93 18.19
C VAL A 231 -16.82 -9.84 19.25
N GLU A 232 -15.67 -9.74 19.92
CA GLU A 232 -15.38 -8.59 20.79
C GLU A 232 -14.95 -7.37 19.96
N LEU A 233 -13.99 -7.57 19.05
CA LEU A 233 -13.47 -6.59 18.13
C LEU A 233 -13.25 -7.23 16.76
N LEU A 234 -13.73 -6.59 15.68
CA LEU A 234 -13.49 -6.96 14.30
C LEU A 234 -12.64 -5.92 13.59
N LEU A 235 -11.55 -6.37 12.99
CA LEU A 235 -10.82 -5.57 11.99
C LEU A 235 -11.20 -6.05 10.58
N LEU A 236 -11.71 -5.16 9.75
CA LEU A 236 -11.89 -5.40 8.30
C LEU A 236 -10.61 -5.05 7.54
N ALA A 237 -9.89 -6.05 7.08
CA ALA A 237 -8.62 -5.92 6.35
C ALA A 237 -8.69 -6.63 4.98
N ILE A 238 -9.80 -6.44 4.26
CA ILE A 238 -10.15 -7.13 3.02
C ILE A 238 -9.64 -6.44 1.74
N GLY A 239 -8.65 -5.60 1.88
CA GLY A 239 -8.01 -4.86 0.79
C GLY A 239 -8.38 -3.39 0.75
N ALA A 240 -7.98 -2.73 -0.33
CA ALA A 240 -8.19 -1.31 -0.55
C ALA A 240 -8.98 -1.06 -1.85
N VAL A 241 -9.55 0.14 -1.95
CA VAL A 241 -10.25 0.65 -3.13
C VAL A 241 -9.63 2.00 -3.49
N PRO A 242 -9.22 2.23 -4.74
CA PRO A 242 -8.66 3.52 -5.13
C PRO A 242 -9.71 4.63 -5.02
N HIS A 243 -9.28 5.80 -4.56
CA HIS A 243 -10.10 7.00 -4.56
C HIS A 243 -10.10 7.62 -5.96
N ILE A 244 -11.03 7.22 -6.80
CA ILE A 244 -11.17 7.69 -8.19
C ILE A 244 -12.44 8.51 -8.43
N GLU A 245 -13.25 8.71 -7.42
CA GLU A 245 -14.57 9.33 -7.54
C GLU A 245 -14.49 10.76 -8.10
N LEU A 246 -13.48 11.55 -7.68
CA LEU A 246 -13.23 12.88 -8.23
C LEU A 246 -12.87 12.84 -9.72
N ALA A 247 -12.02 11.89 -10.10
CA ALA A 247 -11.60 11.72 -11.49
C ALA A 247 -12.76 11.28 -12.37
N GLN A 248 -13.58 10.32 -11.88
CA GLN A 248 -14.77 9.85 -12.59
C GLN A 248 -15.81 10.96 -12.77
N ALA A 249 -16.10 11.71 -11.70
CA ALA A 249 -17.05 12.84 -11.75
C ALA A 249 -16.58 13.95 -12.70
N ALA A 250 -15.26 14.13 -12.84
CA ALA A 250 -14.67 15.06 -13.80
C ALA A 250 -14.58 14.50 -15.23
N GLY A 251 -15.05 13.28 -15.49
CA GLY A 251 -15.02 12.64 -16.81
C GLY A 251 -13.61 12.22 -17.27
N LEU A 252 -12.69 11.94 -16.35
CA LEU A 252 -11.39 11.36 -16.68
C LEU A 252 -11.52 9.85 -16.90
N ALA A 253 -10.66 9.30 -17.75
CA ALA A 253 -10.63 7.87 -18.01
C ALA A 253 -10.19 7.10 -16.74
N CYS A 254 -11.03 6.17 -16.28
CA CYS A 254 -10.79 5.35 -15.09
C CYS A 254 -11.05 3.86 -15.39
N GLY A 255 -10.33 3.00 -14.69
CA GLY A 255 -10.52 1.56 -14.63
C GLY A 255 -10.39 1.10 -13.17
N ASP A 256 -9.43 0.20 -12.86
CA ASP A 256 -9.03 -0.10 -11.47
C ASP A 256 -8.12 1.01 -10.89
N GLY A 257 -8.29 2.24 -11.34
CA GLY A 257 -7.55 3.44 -10.97
C GLY A 257 -7.78 4.52 -12.01
N VAL A 258 -7.28 5.73 -11.77
CA VAL A 258 -7.23 6.80 -12.77
C VAL A 258 -6.21 6.40 -13.83
N GLN A 259 -6.65 6.26 -15.09
CA GLN A 259 -5.76 5.84 -16.17
C GLN A 259 -4.80 6.96 -16.54
N VAL A 260 -3.51 6.64 -16.54
CA VAL A 260 -2.45 7.56 -16.93
C VAL A 260 -1.58 6.98 -18.04
N ASP A 261 -0.85 7.84 -18.73
CA ASP A 261 0.25 7.44 -19.62
C ASP A 261 1.52 7.10 -18.81
N ASP A 262 2.61 6.80 -19.48
CA ASP A 262 3.90 6.51 -18.84
C ASP A 262 4.60 7.76 -18.26
N GLY A 263 4.11 8.95 -18.58
CA GLY A 263 4.49 10.24 -17.97
C GLY A 263 3.54 10.69 -16.85
N MET A 264 2.62 9.83 -16.40
CA MET A 264 1.60 10.09 -15.35
C MET A 264 0.50 11.08 -15.74
N ARG A 265 0.32 11.43 -17.03
CA ARG A 265 -0.79 12.26 -17.49
C ARG A 265 -2.07 11.43 -17.61
N THR A 266 -3.18 12.01 -17.21
CA THR A 266 -4.53 11.42 -17.41
C THR A 266 -5.01 11.66 -18.86
N SER A 267 -6.29 11.39 -19.12
CA SER A 267 -6.94 11.76 -20.37
C SER A 267 -7.08 13.30 -20.58
N ASP A 268 -6.72 14.09 -19.57
CA ASP A 268 -6.60 15.55 -19.64
C ASP A 268 -5.13 15.96 -19.50
N PRO A 269 -4.53 16.72 -20.44
CA PRO A 269 -3.11 17.06 -20.41
C PRO A 269 -2.71 17.98 -19.25
N HIS A 270 -3.68 18.62 -18.58
CA HIS A 270 -3.45 19.46 -17.41
C HIS A 270 -3.64 18.73 -16.08
N ILE A 271 -3.99 17.42 -16.13
CA ILE A 271 -4.26 16.63 -14.93
C ILE A 271 -3.41 15.37 -14.93
N LEU A 272 -2.63 15.18 -13.88
CA LEU A 272 -1.84 13.98 -13.62
C LEU A 272 -2.49 13.16 -12.50
N ALA A 273 -2.14 11.87 -12.42
CA ALA A 273 -2.46 11.04 -11.25
C ALA A 273 -1.27 10.18 -10.85
N ILE A 274 -1.03 10.04 -9.53
CA ILE A 274 0.12 9.33 -8.97
C ILE A 274 -0.22 8.54 -7.71
N GLY A 275 0.58 7.54 -7.40
CA GLY A 275 0.43 6.69 -6.22
C GLY A 275 -0.66 5.64 -6.39
N ASP A 276 -1.23 5.19 -5.26
CA ASP A 276 -2.15 4.05 -5.22
C ASP A 276 -3.44 4.24 -6.04
N CYS A 277 -3.82 5.48 -6.38
CA CYS A 277 -5.00 5.77 -7.22
C CYS A 277 -4.72 5.69 -8.72
N ALA A 278 -3.45 5.68 -9.15
CA ALA A 278 -3.08 5.72 -10.57
C ALA A 278 -2.97 4.33 -11.17
N GLN A 279 -3.50 4.16 -12.40
CA GLN A 279 -3.39 2.95 -13.20
C GLN A 279 -2.58 3.25 -14.46
N PHE A 280 -1.38 2.70 -14.56
CA PHE A 280 -0.39 3.01 -15.58
C PHE A 280 -0.11 1.81 -16.52
N PRO A 281 0.39 2.03 -17.75
CA PRO A 281 0.75 0.97 -18.67
C PRO A 281 2.05 0.29 -18.25
N MET A 282 2.10 -1.05 -18.27
CA MET A 282 3.31 -1.84 -18.10
C MET A 282 3.18 -3.15 -18.88
N GLY A 283 3.96 -3.31 -19.94
CA GLY A 283 3.77 -4.39 -20.92
C GLY A 283 2.43 -4.28 -21.65
N ALA A 284 1.75 -5.39 -21.83
CA ALA A 284 0.49 -5.46 -22.59
C ALA A 284 -0.75 -5.03 -21.77
N ARG A 285 -0.60 -4.74 -20.52
CA ARG A 285 -1.73 -4.42 -19.63
C ARG A 285 -1.47 -3.18 -18.79
N ARG A 286 -2.52 -2.70 -18.11
CA ARG A 286 -2.42 -1.64 -17.13
C ARG A 286 -2.35 -2.22 -15.72
N TRP A 287 -1.54 -1.59 -14.88
CA TRP A 287 -1.29 -1.99 -13.50
C TRP A 287 -1.63 -0.86 -12.53
N ARG A 288 -2.03 -1.22 -11.34
CA ARG A 288 -2.12 -0.36 -10.18
C ARG A 288 -1.35 -1.01 -9.04
N LEU A 289 -0.35 -0.34 -8.53
CA LEU A 289 0.52 -0.84 -7.47
C LEU A 289 0.33 -0.02 -6.20
N GLU A 290 0.19 -0.71 -5.08
CA GLU A 290 0.02 -0.10 -3.77
C GLU A 290 1.32 -0.26 -2.96
N SER A 291 2.31 0.60 -3.21
CA SER A 291 3.58 0.58 -2.49
C SER A 291 4.18 1.98 -2.38
N ILE A 292 4.99 2.19 -1.34
CA ILE A 292 5.72 3.46 -1.16
C ILE A 292 6.67 3.71 -2.33
N GLN A 293 7.34 2.66 -2.82
CA GLN A 293 8.22 2.76 -3.98
C GLN A 293 7.46 3.30 -5.20
N ASN A 294 6.33 2.64 -5.55
CA ASN A 294 5.50 3.09 -6.67
C ASN A 294 5.05 4.56 -6.51
N ALA A 295 4.62 4.93 -5.31
CA ALA A 295 4.17 6.29 -5.00
C ALA A 295 5.30 7.32 -5.20
N GLN A 296 6.50 7.02 -4.73
CA GLN A 296 7.65 7.91 -4.85
C GLN A 296 8.20 7.99 -6.27
N ASP A 297 8.30 6.88 -6.97
CA ASP A 297 8.86 6.86 -8.34
C ASP A 297 7.90 7.52 -9.33
N GLN A 298 6.59 7.29 -9.21
CA GLN A 298 5.59 8.03 -9.99
C GLN A 298 5.63 9.53 -9.72
N ALA A 299 5.85 9.93 -8.47
CA ALA A 299 5.99 11.34 -8.10
C ALA A 299 7.20 12.01 -8.79
N ARG A 300 8.34 11.31 -8.88
CA ARG A 300 9.53 11.82 -9.60
C ARG A 300 9.27 11.97 -11.10
N VAL A 301 8.60 10.98 -11.71
CA VAL A 301 8.20 11.05 -13.12
C VAL A 301 7.20 12.20 -13.34
N ALA A 302 6.20 12.36 -12.48
CA ALA A 302 5.24 13.44 -12.56
C ALA A 302 5.91 14.82 -12.41
N ALA A 303 6.91 14.97 -11.52
CA ALA A 303 7.69 16.19 -11.39
C ALA A 303 8.41 16.53 -12.71
N ALA A 304 9.10 15.56 -13.31
CA ALA A 304 9.75 15.77 -14.60
C ALA A 304 8.75 16.15 -15.71
N THR A 305 7.59 15.49 -15.73
CA THR A 305 6.50 15.81 -16.67
C THR A 305 5.96 17.24 -16.50
N LEU A 306 5.73 17.68 -15.25
CA LEU A 306 5.27 19.04 -14.92
C LEU A 306 6.29 20.11 -15.31
N LEU A 307 7.57 19.77 -15.32
CA LEU A 307 8.68 20.64 -15.72
C LEU A 307 8.97 20.59 -17.24
N GLY A 308 8.11 19.91 -18.03
CA GLY A 308 8.26 19.82 -19.48
C GLY A 308 9.23 18.73 -19.94
N GLY A 309 9.69 17.86 -19.04
CA GLY A 309 10.54 16.72 -19.37
C GLY A 309 9.77 15.51 -19.93
N THR A 310 10.52 14.49 -20.36
CA THR A 310 10.02 13.27 -21.03
C THR A 310 10.33 12.01 -20.23
N ALA A 311 10.27 12.06 -18.91
CA ALA A 311 10.49 10.89 -18.07
C ALA A 311 9.39 9.83 -18.29
N VAL A 312 9.81 8.57 -18.29
CA VAL A 312 8.93 7.40 -18.52
C VAL A 312 8.96 6.50 -17.30
N TYR A 313 7.79 6.14 -16.80
CA TYR A 313 7.65 5.25 -15.66
C TYR A 313 7.77 3.78 -16.09
N ARG A 314 8.88 3.14 -15.74
CA ARG A 314 9.14 1.70 -15.98
C ARG A 314 9.67 1.06 -14.71
N PRO A 315 8.81 0.75 -13.74
CA PRO A 315 9.26 0.24 -12.46
C PRO A 315 9.67 -1.23 -12.54
N ILE A 316 10.63 -1.60 -11.68
CA ILE A 316 10.72 -2.95 -11.14
C ILE A 316 10.03 -2.91 -9.77
N PRO A 317 8.80 -3.41 -9.63
CA PRO A 317 8.05 -3.30 -8.39
C PRO A 317 8.77 -4.00 -7.24
N TRP A 318 8.78 -3.38 -6.08
CA TRP A 318 9.22 -4.03 -4.86
C TRP A 318 8.35 -3.61 -3.67
N PHE A 319 8.26 -4.50 -2.72
CA PHE A 319 7.42 -4.34 -1.54
C PHE A 319 8.04 -5.04 -0.34
N TRP A 320 7.65 -4.62 0.86
CA TRP A 320 8.02 -5.32 2.09
C TRP A 320 6.85 -5.37 3.06
N SER A 321 6.89 -6.34 3.99
CA SER A 321 5.98 -6.44 5.12
C SER A 321 6.73 -6.97 6.32
N GLU A 322 6.34 -6.50 7.50
CA GLU A 322 6.89 -6.98 8.78
C GLU A 322 5.75 -7.58 9.60
N GLN A 323 5.80 -8.89 9.81
CA GLN A 323 4.76 -9.67 10.47
C GLN A 323 5.38 -10.45 11.64
N GLY A 324 5.35 -9.86 12.84
CA GLY A 324 6.05 -10.42 13.99
C GLY A 324 7.57 -10.41 13.80
N ALA A 325 8.18 -11.59 13.81
CA ALA A 325 9.61 -11.78 13.58
C ALA A 325 9.97 -11.92 12.08
N MET A 326 8.98 -12.02 11.20
CA MET A 326 9.20 -12.16 9.76
C MET A 326 9.35 -10.79 9.10
N ARG A 327 10.44 -10.59 8.39
CA ARG A 327 10.63 -9.52 7.42
C ARG A 327 10.53 -10.11 6.02
N LEU A 328 9.42 -9.84 5.36
CA LEU A 328 9.16 -10.24 3.98
C LEU A 328 9.61 -9.12 3.04
N GLN A 329 10.36 -9.45 2.00
CA GLN A 329 10.80 -8.50 0.98
C GLN A 329 10.61 -9.16 -0.39
N MET A 330 9.90 -8.50 -1.28
CA MET A 330 9.59 -8.99 -2.62
C MET A 330 10.06 -7.99 -3.65
N VAL A 331 10.57 -8.47 -4.78
CA VAL A 331 10.97 -7.67 -5.93
C VAL A 331 10.62 -8.40 -7.22
N GLY A 332 10.12 -7.66 -8.20
CA GLY A 332 9.55 -8.20 -9.43
C GLY A 332 8.08 -8.58 -9.27
N LEU A 333 7.51 -9.19 -10.28
CA LEU A 333 6.11 -9.63 -10.31
C LEU A 333 6.04 -11.09 -10.77
N LEU A 334 5.10 -11.82 -10.19
CA LEU A 334 4.72 -13.14 -10.64
C LEU A 334 3.64 -13.00 -11.73
N ASP A 335 4.00 -13.27 -12.96
CA ASP A 335 3.06 -13.31 -14.07
C ASP A 335 2.32 -14.64 -14.14
N ALA A 336 1.20 -14.67 -14.89
CA ALA A 336 0.51 -15.91 -15.18
C ALA A 336 1.37 -16.82 -16.09
N GLY A 337 1.35 -18.11 -15.81
CA GLY A 337 2.06 -19.14 -16.59
C GLY A 337 2.94 -20.04 -15.73
N PRO A 338 3.60 -21.01 -16.34
CA PRO A 338 4.51 -21.92 -15.62
C PRO A 338 5.68 -21.15 -15.00
N ILE A 339 5.87 -21.31 -13.71
CA ILE A 339 6.94 -20.67 -12.94
C ILE A 339 7.74 -21.75 -12.25
N GLU A 340 9.04 -21.78 -12.47
CA GLU A 340 9.97 -22.56 -11.69
C GLU A 340 10.35 -21.76 -10.43
N THR A 341 10.12 -22.35 -9.27
CA THR A 341 10.43 -21.73 -7.97
C THR A 341 11.58 -22.47 -7.31
N LEU A 342 12.67 -21.77 -7.08
CA LEU A 342 13.88 -22.29 -6.48
C LEU A 342 14.09 -21.67 -5.11
N ARG A 343 14.36 -22.51 -4.11
CA ARG A 343 14.62 -22.05 -2.74
C ARG A 343 16.10 -22.03 -2.45
N ARG A 344 16.58 -20.88 -2.03
CA ARG A 344 17.91 -20.68 -1.45
C ARG A 344 17.80 -20.53 0.06
N GLN A 345 18.56 -21.32 0.80
CA GLN A 345 18.62 -21.17 2.25
C GLN A 345 19.46 -19.94 2.61
N GLY A 346 18.95 -19.12 3.52
CA GLY A 346 19.67 -17.98 4.08
C GLY A 346 20.65 -18.38 5.20
N PRO A 347 21.45 -17.43 5.69
CA PRO A 347 22.52 -17.71 6.66
C PRO A 347 22.02 -18.04 8.07
N GLN A 348 20.76 -17.74 8.38
CA GLN A 348 20.17 -17.96 9.70
C GLN A 348 18.99 -18.94 9.62
N PRO A 349 18.68 -19.69 10.69
CA PRO A 349 17.50 -20.53 10.75
C PRO A 349 16.23 -19.76 10.40
N GLY A 350 15.43 -20.31 9.50
CA GLY A 350 14.19 -19.67 9.05
C GLY A 350 14.36 -18.56 8.00
N ALA A 351 15.59 -18.13 7.71
CA ALA A 351 15.86 -17.20 6.61
C ALA A 351 16.01 -17.95 5.29
N PHE A 352 15.39 -17.44 4.24
CA PHE A 352 15.50 -17.99 2.89
C PHE A 352 15.03 -17.00 1.83
N SER A 353 15.35 -17.33 0.57
CA SER A 353 14.81 -16.60 -0.59
C SER A 353 14.24 -17.58 -1.61
N LEU A 354 13.14 -17.21 -2.23
CA LEU A 354 12.51 -17.93 -3.34
C LEU A 354 12.77 -17.14 -4.62
N PHE A 355 13.42 -17.79 -5.56
CA PHE A 355 13.72 -17.23 -6.87
C PHE A 355 12.75 -17.83 -7.88
N HIS A 356 12.01 -16.98 -8.58
CA HIS A 356 10.97 -17.39 -9.52
C HIS A 356 11.43 -17.12 -10.94
N TYR A 357 11.58 -18.18 -11.70
CA TYR A 357 11.98 -18.15 -13.10
C TYR A 357 10.81 -18.47 -14.02
N GLN A 358 10.74 -17.78 -15.13
CA GLN A 358 9.84 -18.08 -16.23
C GLN A 358 10.64 -18.05 -17.54
N GLN A 359 10.64 -19.16 -18.28
CA GLN A 359 11.46 -19.33 -19.50
C GLN A 359 12.94 -18.99 -19.25
N SER A 360 13.50 -19.55 -18.18
CA SER A 360 14.89 -19.34 -17.71
C SER A 360 15.26 -17.89 -17.36
N ARG A 361 14.28 -16.98 -17.29
CA ARG A 361 14.47 -15.61 -16.84
C ARG A 361 13.95 -15.39 -15.44
N LEU A 362 14.76 -14.74 -14.61
CA LEU A 362 14.35 -14.31 -13.28
C LEU A 362 13.23 -13.25 -13.39
N ARG A 363 12.10 -13.49 -12.74
CA ARG A 363 10.93 -12.59 -12.76
C ARG A 363 10.61 -11.97 -11.41
N CYS A 364 10.82 -12.74 -10.35
CA CYS A 364 10.49 -12.28 -9.01
C CYS A 364 11.40 -12.97 -8.00
N VAL A 365 11.70 -12.27 -6.91
CA VAL A 365 12.34 -12.86 -5.73
C VAL A 365 11.57 -12.48 -4.49
N GLU A 366 11.26 -13.46 -3.67
CA GLU A 366 10.61 -13.31 -2.37
C GLU A 366 11.58 -13.75 -1.28
N SER A 367 11.90 -12.86 -0.35
CA SER A 367 12.87 -13.14 0.71
C SER A 367 12.22 -13.05 2.08
N VAL A 368 12.53 -13.99 2.95
CA VAL A 368 12.16 -14.02 4.36
C VAL A 368 13.43 -13.88 5.18
N ASN A 369 13.57 -12.80 5.94
CA ASN A 369 14.72 -12.50 6.79
C ASN A 369 16.09 -12.62 6.08
N ALA A 370 16.11 -12.42 4.74
CA ALA A 370 17.30 -12.53 3.89
C ALA A 370 17.54 -11.24 3.08
N PRO A 371 17.79 -10.07 3.75
CA PRO A 371 17.88 -8.78 3.08
C PRO A 371 19.05 -8.68 2.10
N ALA A 372 20.14 -9.44 2.30
CA ALA A 372 21.27 -9.43 1.39
C ALA A 372 20.89 -10.04 0.02
N ASP A 373 20.16 -11.17 0.03
CA ASP A 373 19.68 -11.81 -1.19
C ASP A 373 18.71 -10.89 -1.94
N TYR A 374 17.76 -10.28 -1.21
CA TYR A 374 16.83 -9.30 -1.77
C TYR A 374 17.57 -8.15 -2.47
N MET A 375 18.59 -7.56 -1.84
CA MET A 375 19.33 -6.43 -2.41
C MET A 375 20.08 -6.79 -3.68
N VAL A 376 20.65 -7.99 -3.76
CA VAL A 376 21.32 -8.49 -4.97
C VAL A 376 20.29 -8.77 -6.08
N ALA A 377 19.22 -9.48 -5.75
CA ALA A 377 18.16 -9.81 -6.69
C ALA A 377 17.49 -8.56 -7.28
N ARG A 378 17.30 -7.53 -6.46
CA ARG A 378 16.76 -6.24 -6.92
C ARG A 378 17.66 -5.61 -7.99
N LYS A 379 18.97 -5.58 -7.78
CA LYS A 379 19.93 -5.05 -8.79
C LYS A 379 19.89 -5.86 -10.08
N TRP A 380 19.78 -7.19 -10.01
CA TRP A 380 19.66 -8.01 -11.20
C TRP A 380 18.39 -7.71 -11.99
N LEU A 381 17.26 -7.65 -11.32
CA LEU A 381 15.98 -7.35 -11.98
C LEU A 381 15.95 -5.93 -12.56
N GLU A 382 16.49 -4.93 -11.85
CA GLU A 382 16.63 -3.56 -12.34
C GLU A 382 17.52 -3.47 -13.60
N ALA A 383 18.54 -4.32 -13.68
CA ALA A 383 19.44 -4.41 -14.85
C ALA A 383 18.94 -5.40 -15.94
N GLY A 384 17.81 -6.08 -15.73
CA GLY A 384 17.31 -7.10 -16.67
C GLY A 384 18.12 -8.38 -16.71
N LEU A 385 18.93 -8.63 -15.67
CA LEU A 385 19.85 -9.78 -15.58
C LEU A 385 19.20 -10.98 -14.91
N SER A 386 19.61 -12.19 -15.33
CA SER A 386 19.16 -13.46 -14.78
C SER A 386 20.35 -14.34 -14.45
N PRO A 387 20.58 -14.67 -13.16
CA PRO A 387 21.59 -15.63 -12.78
C PRO A 387 21.18 -17.07 -13.17
N ASP A 388 22.18 -17.94 -13.29
CA ASP A 388 21.95 -19.38 -13.51
C ASP A 388 21.17 -19.98 -12.34
N PRO A 389 20.01 -20.62 -12.59
CA PRO A 389 19.18 -21.27 -11.58
C PRO A 389 19.96 -22.25 -10.68
N ALA A 390 20.87 -23.04 -11.24
CA ALA A 390 21.66 -24.00 -10.49
C ALA A 390 22.63 -23.35 -9.48
N GLN A 391 23.20 -22.19 -9.84
CA GLN A 391 24.10 -21.45 -8.96
C GLN A 391 23.37 -20.69 -7.86
N VAL A 392 22.14 -20.25 -8.13
CA VAL A 392 21.33 -19.49 -7.15
C VAL A 392 20.99 -20.34 -5.94
N VAL A 393 20.70 -21.62 -6.10
CA VAL A 393 20.30 -22.51 -4.98
C VAL A 393 21.47 -22.88 -4.08
N ASP A 394 22.69 -22.82 -4.58
CA ASP A 394 23.89 -23.16 -3.79
C ASP A 394 24.20 -22.05 -2.78
N ALA A 395 23.85 -22.30 -1.51
CA ALA A 395 24.11 -21.36 -0.42
C ALA A 395 25.62 -21.14 -0.14
N GLY A 396 26.50 -22.00 -0.62
CA GLY A 396 27.95 -21.87 -0.53
C GLY A 396 28.51 -20.80 -1.47
N ILE A 397 27.77 -20.45 -2.53
CA ILE A 397 28.17 -19.43 -3.49
C ILE A 397 27.53 -18.09 -3.10
N PRO A 398 28.28 -17.04 -2.75
CA PRO A 398 27.67 -15.72 -2.46
C PRO A 398 26.98 -15.17 -3.72
N LEU A 399 25.70 -14.76 -3.62
CA LEU A 399 24.95 -14.25 -4.78
C LEU A 399 25.67 -13.09 -5.49
N ARG A 400 26.34 -12.22 -4.73
CA ARG A 400 27.11 -11.07 -5.29
C ARG A 400 28.30 -11.49 -6.18
N SER A 401 28.77 -12.74 -6.09
CA SER A 401 29.86 -13.25 -6.92
C SER A 401 29.37 -13.89 -8.21
N LEU A 402 28.06 -14.12 -8.34
CA LEU A 402 27.46 -14.65 -9.56
C LEU A 402 27.55 -13.60 -10.68
N GLN A 403 27.74 -14.08 -11.90
CA GLN A 403 27.76 -13.27 -13.12
C GLN A 403 26.50 -13.58 -13.94
N PRO A 404 25.38 -12.88 -13.68
CA PRO A 404 24.15 -13.12 -14.39
C PRO A 404 24.24 -12.62 -15.83
N SER A 405 23.55 -13.31 -16.74
CA SER A 405 23.42 -12.91 -18.15
C SER A 405 22.17 -12.02 -18.35
N ALA A 406 22.19 -11.26 -19.44
CA ALA A 406 21.06 -10.42 -19.85
C ALA A 406 19.89 -11.23 -20.45
#